data_6286028ddde1a1ea64f3dfee0e090a89
#
_entry.id   6286028ddde1a1ea64f3dfee0e090a89
#
_cell.length_a   1.000
_cell.length_b   1.000
_cell.length_c   1.000
_cell.angle_alpha   90.00
_cell.angle_beta   90.00
_cell.angle_gamma   90.00
#
_symmetry.space_group_name_H-M   'P 1'
#
loop_
_entity.id
_entity.type
_entity.pdbx_description
1 polymer ?
#
loop_
_entity_poly.entity_id
_entity_poly.type
_entity_poly.pdbx_seq_one_letter_code
_entity_poly.pdbx_strand_id
1 'polypeptide(L)'
;MELPEELKIPDDVLERLENPETLRRCINEAKSLQEIIGYSDELMEKLYGAAYSVFQEGRYYEAQDGFLFLTTLNPYVYAYWLGLAMSYQLLEEYEQAALAYECASGAEPESPLPYYYLAGCHLYLNEYEEALDAIKMLRKKCENKPDYQYLIEKAHQAEKTILNRRQ
;
A
#
# COMPACT_ATOMS: atom_id res chain seq x y z
N MET A 1 -8.04 -22.66 17.18
CA MET A 1 -8.10 -22.86 15.72
C MET A 1 -6.67 -23.05 15.27
N GLU A 2 -6.34 -24.20 14.70
CA GLU A 2 -4.99 -24.45 14.20
C GLU A 2 -4.80 -23.71 12.88
N LEU A 3 -3.59 -23.15 12.68
CA LEU A 3 -3.24 -22.52 11.40
C LEU A 3 -3.24 -23.60 10.28
N PRO A 4 -3.72 -23.23 9.07
CA PRO A 4 -3.54 -24.07 7.91
C PRO A 4 -2.07 -24.48 7.73
N GLU A 5 -1.84 -25.71 7.27
CA GLU A 5 -0.48 -26.26 7.11
C GLU A 5 0.40 -25.35 6.23
N GLU A 6 -0.19 -24.75 5.19
CA GLU A 6 0.47 -23.85 4.27
C GLU A 6 0.97 -22.54 4.94
N LEU A 7 0.43 -22.18 6.11
CA LEU A 7 0.82 -20.99 6.88
C LEU A 7 1.73 -21.31 8.07
N LYS A 8 2.04 -22.60 8.30
CA LYS A 8 2.99 -22.98 9.33
C LYS A 8 4.41 -22.65 8.89
N ILE A 9 5.14 -21.94 9.73
CA ILE A 9 6.58 -21.72 9.50
C ILE A 9 7.31 -23.00 9.88
N PRO A 10 8.13 -23.59 8.99
CA PRO A 10 8.89 -24.79 9.29
C PRO A 10 9.84 -24.61 10.50
N ASP A 11 10.00 -25.65 11.33
CA ASP A 11 10.82 -25.59 12.55
C ASP A 11 12.28 -25.23 12.26
N ASP A 12 12.84 -25.70 11.15
CA ASP A 12 14.21 -25.36 10.73
C ASP A 12 14.37 -23.88 10.38
N VAL A 13 13.29 -23.23 9.91
CA VAL A 13 13.25 -21.77 9.66
C VAL A 13 13.23 -21.02 10.98
N LEU A 14 12.42 -21.49 11.95
CA LEU A 14 12.36 -20.88 13.29
C LEU A 14 13.73 -20.95 13.98
N GLU A 15 14.39 -22.11 13.95
CA GLU A 15 15.75 -22.29 14.50
C GLU A 15 16.78 -21.35 13.85
N ARG A 16 16.69 -21.16 12.51
CA ARG A 16 17.56 -20.19 11.80
C ARG A 16 17.30 -18.75 12.18
N LEU A 17 16.06 -18.38 12.47
CA LEU A 17 15.68 -17.04 12.89
C LEU A 17 16.10 -16.72 14.33
N GLU A 18 16.35 -17.72 15.17
CA GLU A 18 16.92 -17.53 16.50
C GLU A 18 18.40 -17.11 16.45
N ASN A 19 19.09 -17.31 15.33
CA ASN A 19 20.48 -16.94 15.16
C ASN A 19 20.62 -15.44 14.76
N PRO A 20 21.23 -14.59 15.62
CA PRO A 20 21.36 -13.15 15.35
C PRO A 20 22.16 -12.82 14.09
N GLU A 21 23.14 -13.65 13.72
CA GLU A 21 23.95 -13.41 12.51
C GLU A 21 23.12 -13.68 11.24
N THR A 22 22.27 -14.70 11.27
CA THR A 22 21.34 -14.98 10.18
C THR A 22 20.36 -13.82 9.99
N LEU A 23 19.76 -13.31 11.07
CA LEU A 23 18.87 -12.15 11.01
C LEU A 23 19.58 -10.90 10.46
N ARG A 24 20.80 -10.61 10.94
CA ARG A 24 21.59 -9.47 10.43
C ARG A 24 21.86 -9.60 8.93
N ARG A 25 22.19 -10.82 8.47
CA ARG A 25 22.41 -11.06 7.04
C ARG A 25 21.11 -10.83 6.23
N CYS A 26 19.98 -11.36 6.66
CA CYS A 26 18.70 -11.17 5.98
C CYS A 26 18.32 -9.67 5.90
N ILE A 27 18.53 -8.91 6.98
CA ILE A 27 18.30 -7.47 7.02
C ILE A 27 19.24 -6.74 6.04
N ASN A 28 20.53 -7.07 6.04
CA ASN A 28 21.49 -6.45 5.14
C ASN A 28 21.24 -6.76 3.66
N GLU A 29 20.67 -7.93 3.37
CA GLU A 29 20.26 -8.35 2.03
C GLU A 29 18.88 -7.79 1.64
N ALA A 30 18.24 -7.01 2.50
CA ALA A 30 16.90 -6.44 2.31
C ALA A 30 15.83 -7.48 1.93
N LYS A 31 15.94 -8.70 2.48
CA LYS A 31 14.96 -9.77 2.25
C LYS A 31 13.63 -9.44 2.90
N SER A 32 12.54 -9.75 2.17
CA SER A 32 11.20 -9.73 2.74
C SER A 32 11.01 -10.82 3.78
N LEU A 33 10.03 -10.66 4.68
CA LEU A 33 9.69 -11.73 5.62
C LEU A 33 9.21 -12.98 4.87
N GLN A 34 8.47 -12.81 3.77
CA GLN A 34 8.08 -13.88 2.85
C GLN A 34 9.28 -14.76 2.47
N GLU A 35 10.38 -14.15 1.99
CA GLU A 35 11.59 -14.87 1.57
C GLU A 35 12.30 -15.55 2.75
N ILE A 36 12.30 -14.89 3.91
CA ILE A 36 12.95 -15.43 5.13
C ILE A 36 12.25 -16.67 5.63
N ILE A 37 10.90 -16.66 5.66
CA ILE A 37 10.09 -17.80 6.14
C ILE A 37 9.80 -18.84 5.07
N GLY A 38 10.14 -18.53 3.80
CA GLY A 38 10.02 -19.49 2.69
C GLY A 38 8.61 -19.62 2.12
N TYR A 39 7.76 -18.61 2.28
CA TYR A 39 6.44 -18.61 1.63
C TYR A 39 6.58 -18.47 0.12
N SER A 40 5.92 -19.36 -0.62
CA SER A 40 5.94 -19.34 -2.07
C SER A 40 5.12 -18.19 -2.65
N ASP A 41 5.46 -17.74 -3.87
CA ASP A 41 4.69 -16.74 -4.59
C ASP A 41 3.25 -17.19 -4.84
N GLU A 42 3.03 -18.49 -5.08
CA GLU A 42 1.69 -19.05 -5.24
C GLU A 42 0.82 -18.91 -3.98
N LEU A 43 1.43 -19.07 -2.80
CA LEU A 43 0.75 -18.85 -1.53
C LEU A 43 0.41 -17.36 -1.36
N MET A 44 1.35 -16.46 -1.69
CA MET A 44 1.12 -15.03 -1.63
C MET A 44 0.02 -14.57 -2.58
N GLU A 45 -0.05 -15.15 -3.80
CA GLU A 45 -1.15 -14.88 -4.74
C GLU A 45 -2.51 -15.34 -4.20
N LYS A 46 -2.58 -16.51 -3.57
CA LYS A 46 -3.81 -16.99 -2.93
C LYS A 46 -4.26 -16.07 -1.79
N LEU A 47 -3.33 -15.64 -0.93
CA LEU A 47 -3.61 -14.72 0.18
C LEU A 47 -4.08 -13.37 -0.34
N TYR A 48 -3.44 -12.84 -1.37
CA TYR A 48 -3.85 -11.60 -2.03
C TYR A 48 -5.25 -11.73 -2.65
N GLY A 49 -5.51 -12.83 -3.37
CA GLY A 49 -6.82 -13.10 -3.95
C GLY A 49 -7.94 -13.16 -2.89
N ALA A 50 -7.66 -13.75 -1.73
CA ALA A 50 -8.60 -13.80 -0.61
C ALA A 50 -8.87 -12.40 -0.04
N ALA A 51 -7.83 -11.60 0.24
CA ALA A 51 -7.98 -10.23 0.73
C ALA A 51 -8.74 -9.36 -0.28
N TYR A 52 -8.43 -9.50 -1.57
CA TYR A 52 -9.12 -8.75 -2.63
C TYR A 52 -10.60 -9.16 -2.79
N SER A 53 -10.93 -10.44 -2.65
CA SER A 53 -12.32 -10.92 -2.67
C SER A 53 -13.13 -10.30 -1.53
N VAL A 54 -12.58 -10.32 -0.33
CA VAL A 54 -13.19 -9.71 0.87
C VAL A 54 -13.38 -8.20 0.68
N PHE A 55 -12.41 -7.52 0.06
CA PHE A 55 -12.52 -6.11 -0.30
C PHE A 55 -13.68 -5.85 -1.27
N GLN A 56 -13.82 -6.68 -2.31
CA GLN A 56 -14.90 -6.57 -3.29
C GLN A 56 -16.30 -6.82 -2.68
N GLU A 57 -16.38 -7.62 -1.63
CA GLU A 57 -17.60 -7.87 -0.84
C GLU A 57 -17.98 -6.67 0.06
N GLY A 58 -17.16 -5.62 0.12
CA GLY A 58 -17.38 -4.45 0.98
C GLY A 58 -16.99 -4.65 2.44
N ARG A 59 -16.31 -5.75 2.78
CA ARG A 59 -15.84 -6.10 4.12
C ARG A 59 -14.47 -5.47 4.37
N TYR A 60 -14.44 -4.14 4.44
CA TYR A 60 -13.19 -3.38 4.39
C TYR A 60 -12.30 -3.58 5.60
N TYR A 61 -12.84 -3.80 6.82
CA TYR A 61 -12.03 -4.13 8.00
C TYR A 61 -11.26 -5.45 7.83
N GLU A 62 -11.93 -6.48 7.33
CA GLU A 62 -11.30 -7.77 7.10
C GLU A 62 -10.29 -7.72 5.92
N ALA A 63 -10.61 -6.95 4.89
CA ALA A 63 -9.68 -6.71 3.78
C ALA A 63 -8.43 -5.96 4.25
N GLN A 64 -8.58 -4.94 5.10
CA GLN A 64 -7.50 -4.22 5.76
C GLN A 64 -6.55 -5.17 6.48
N ASP A 65 -7.08 -6.07 7.33
CA ASP A 65 -6.27 -7.05 8.04
C ASP A 65 -5.50 -7.97 7.07
N GLY A 66 -6.17 -8.42 6.00
CA GLY A 66 -5.54 -9.24 4.96
C GLY A 66 -4.42 -8.52 4.22
N PHE A 67 -4.63 -7.27 3.79
CA PHE A 67 -3.60 -6.48 3.13
C PHE A 67 -2.48 -6.06 4.08
N LEU A 68 -2.78 -5.76 5.35
CA LEU A 68 -1.77 -5.47 6.37
C LEU A 68 -0.85 -6.68 6.59
N PHE A 69 -1.41 -7.89 6.64
CA PHE A 69 -0.63 -9.11 6.70
C PHE A 69 0.29 -9.26 5.48
N LEU A 70 -0.23 -9.03 4.27
CA LEU A 70 0.54 -9.11 3.03
C LEU A 70 1.69 -8.09 2.99
N THR A 71 1.45 -6.82 3.38
CA THR A 71 2.49 -5.79 3.44
C THR A 71 3.56 -6.11 4.48
N THR A 72 3.19 -6.77 5.57
CA THR A 72 4.13 -7.26 6.58
C THR A 72 5.02 -8.38 6.04
N LEU A 73 4.44 -9.30 5.28
CA LEU A 73 5.19 -10.39 4.65
C LEU A 73 6.13 -9.89 3.54
N ASN A 74 5.63 -9.01 2.69
CA ASN A 74 6.42 -8.46 1.59
C ASN A 74 6.08 -6.99 1.31
N PRO A 75 6.84 -6.04 1.87
CA PRO A 75 6.59 -4.60 1.71
C PRO A 75 6.97 -4.06 0.32
N TYR A 76 7.56 -4.86 -0.54
CA TYR A 76 8.00 -4.42 -1.87
C TYR A 76 6.91 -4.55 -2.95
N VAL A 77 5.76 -5.14 -2.62
CA VAL A 77 4.66 -5.36 -3.57
C VAL A 77 3.67 -4.21 -3.54
N TYR A 78 3.66 -3.43 -4.61
CA TYR A 78 2.78 -2.28 -4.81
C TYR A 78 1.29 -2.58 -4.54
N ALA A 79 0.79 -3.68 -5.10
CA ALA A 79 -0.63 -4.06 -5.00
C ALA A 79 -1.10 -4.26 -3.54
N TYR A 80 -0.21 -4.71 -2.65
CA TYR A 80 -0.54 -4.92 -1.25
C TYR A 80 -0.77 -3.59 -0.53
N TRP A 81 0.13 -2.63 -0.73
CA TRP A 81 0.00 -1.28 -0.18
C TRP A 81 -1.21 -0.55 -0.75
N LEU A 82 -1.47 -0.71 -2.05
CA LEU A 82 -2.63 -0.08 -2.68
C LEU A 82 -3.93 -0.64 -2.10
N GLY A 83 -4.05 -1.97 -1.93
CA GLY A 83 -5.20 -2.61 -1.32
C GLY A 83 -5.42 -2.17 0.13
N LEU A 84 -4.34 -2.06 0.92
CA LEU A 84 -4.39 -1.57 2.29
C LEU A 84 -4.86 -0.11 2.35
N ALA A 85 -4.27 0.76 1.53
CA ALA A 85 -4.62 2.18 1.47
C ALA A 85 -6.08 2.40 1.08
N MET A 86 -6.57 1.66 0.07
CA MET A 86 -7.97 1.73 -0.36
C MET A 86 -8.92 1.22 0.73
N SER A 87 -8.53 0.19 1.48
CA SER A 87 -9.34 -0.31 2.61
C SER A 87 -9.46 0.76 3.70
N TYR A 88 -8.36 1.37 4.11
CA TYR A 88 -8.37 2.49 5.08
C TYR A 88 -9.20 3.67 4.56
N GLN A 89 -9.05 4.05 3.30
CA GLN A 89 -9.81 5.17 2.73
C GLN A 89 -11.32 4.92 2.75
N LEU A 90 -11.77 3.69 2.47
CA LEU A 90 -13.20 3.33 2.49
C LEU A 90 -13.74 3.17 3.92
N LEU A 91 -12.86 3.03 4.91
CA LEU A 91 -13.17 3.11 6.34
C LEU A 91 -13.09 4.54 6.89
N GLU A 92 -12.81 5.52 6.04
CA GLU A 92 -12.61 6.94 6.39
C GLU A 92 -11.40 7.17 7.33
N GLU A 93 -10.47 6.22 7.39
CA GLU A 93 -9.22 6.30 8.15
C GLU A 93 -8.14 6.98 7.29
N TYR A 94 -8.32 8.28 7.03
CA TYR A 94 -7.56 9.01 6.01
C TYR A 94 -6.07 9.19 6.33
N GLU A 95 -5.68 9.31 7.61
CA GLU A 95 -4.28 9.36 8.03
C GLU A 95 -3.55 8.05 7.69
N GLN A 96 -4.15 6.91 8.01
CA GLN A 96 -3.60 5.59 7.73
C GLN A 96 -3.58 5.32 6.21
N ALA A 97 -4.64 5.74 5.51
CA ALA A 97 -4.70 5.65 4.05
C ALA A 97 -3.56 6.44 3.39
N ALA A 98 -3.29 7.68 3.85
CA ALA A 98 -2.21 8.51 3.34
C ALA A 98 -0.85 7.81 3.49
N LEU A 99 -0.52 7.31 4.68
CA LEU A 99 0.71 6.56 4.93
C LEU A 99 0.85 5.32 4.01
N ALA A 100 -0.24 4.58 3.83
CA ALA A 100 -0.21 3.40 2.96
C ALA A 100 -0.06 3.78 1.47
N TYR A 101 -0.65 4.90 1.01
CA TYR A 101 -0.41 5.42 -0.35
C TYR A 101 1.03 5.91 -0.55
N GLU A 102 1.66 6.50 0.46
CA GLU A 102 3.08 6.85 0.42
C GLU A 102 3.95 5.59 0.25
N CYS A 103 3.67 4.53 1.03
CA CYS A 103 4.36 3.25 0.86
C CYS A 103 4.14 2.66 -0.54
N ALA A 104 2.93 2.72 -1.08
CA ALA A 104 2.64 2.30 -2.45
C ALA A 104 3.47 3.09 -3.47
N SER A 105 3.60 4.42 -3.29
CA SER A 105 4.44 5.25 -4.17
C SER A 105 5.92 4.90 -4.09
N GLY A 106 6.38 4.40 -2.95
CA GLY A 106 7.74 3.88 -2.79
C GLY A 106 7.96 2.54 -3.49
N ALA A 107 6.96 1.64 -3.46
CA ALA A 107 7.03 0.33 -4.10
C ALA A 107 6.95 0.42 -5.64
N GLU A 108 6.21 1.39 -6.18
CA GLU A 108 6.13 1.66 -7.63
C GLU A 108 6.24 3.17 -7.91
N PRO A 109 7.47 3.72 -7.92
CA PRO A 109 7.72 5.15 -8.00
C PRO A 109 7.19 5.83 -9.27
N GLU A 110 6.96 5.08 -10.34
CA GLU A 110 6.47 5.61 -11.60
C GLU A 110 4.94 5.63 -11.73
N SER A 111 4.22 5.04 -10.77
CA SER A 111 2.76 5.07 -10.75
C SER A 111 2.25 6.45 -10.28
N PRO A 112 1.35 7.10 -11.04
CA PRO A 112 0.71 8.33 -10.60
C PRO A 112 -0.45 8.10 -9.62
N LEU A 113 -1.02 6.89 -9.59
CA LEU A 113 -2.24 6.58 -8.84
C LEU A 113 -2.14 6.85 -7.33
N PRO A 114 -1.04 6.45 -6.64
CA PRO A 114 -0.92 6.73 -5.21
C PRO A 114 -1.00 8.22 -4.89
N TYR A 115 -0.36 9.06 -5.71
CA TYR A 115 -0.38 10.53 -5.50
C TYR A 115 -1.77 11.13 -5.70
N TYR A 116 -2.57 10.58 -6.60
CA TYR A 116 -3.95 11.01 -6.78
C TYR A 116 -4.80 10.75 -5.53
N TYR A 117 -4.72 9.54 -4.98
CA TYR A 117 -5.47 9.17 -3.79
C TYR A 117 -4.93 9.85 -2.53
N LEU A 118 -3.60 10.02 -2.42
CA LEU A 118 -2.94 10.74 -1.35
C LEU A 118 -3.43 12.19 -1.26
N ALA A 119 -3.51 12.88 -2.41
CA ALA A 119 -4.09 14.22 -2.46
C ALA A 119 -5.54 14.24 -1.95
N GLY A 120 -6.33 13.22 -2.27
CA GLY A 120 -7.69 13.05 -1.77
C GLY A 120 -7.73 12.89 -0.25
N CYS A 121 -6.88 12.05 0.34
CA CYS A 121 -6.78 11.86 1.79
C CYS A 121 -6.44 13.19 2.49
N HIS A 122 -5.41 13.90 2.04
CA HIS A 122 -5.03 15.20 2.62
C HIS A 122 -6.13 16.25 2.50
N LEU A 123 -6.95 16.23 1.44
CA LEU A 123 -8.12 17.09 1.32
C LEU A 123 -9.18 16.80 2.39
N TYR A 124 -9.43 15.53 2.70
CA TYR A 124 -10.36 15.14 3.78
C TYR A 124 -9.83 15.56 5.15
N LEU A 125 -8.51 15.50 5.35
CA LEU A 125 -7.83 15.93 6.56
C LEU A 125 -7.69 17.47 6.68
N ASN A 126 -8.07 18.22 5.64
CA ASN A 126 -7.86 19.66 5.50
C ASN A 126 -6.38 20.08 5.48
N GLU A 127 -5.49 19.19 5.12
CA GLU A 127 -4.04 19.36 4.96
C GLU A 127 -3.76 19.86 3.54
N TYR A 128 -4.04 21.14 3.31
CA TYR A 128 -4.06 21.69 1.94
C TYR A 128 -2.69 21.81 1.28
N GLU A 129 -1.62 22.03 2.05
CA GLU A 129 -0.26 22.09 1.51
C GLU A 129 0.19 20.69 1.06
N GLU A 130 -0.03 19.69 1.88
CA GLU A 130 0.26 18.29 1.60
C GLU A 130 -0.52 17.80 0.37
N ALA A 131 -1.79 18.20 0.27
CA ALA A 131 -2.61 17.90 -0.91
C ALA A 131 -2.03 18.51 -2.19
N LEU A 132 -1.55 19.77 -2.12
CA LEU A 132 -0.92 20.45 -3.26
C LEU A 132 0.41 19.79 -3.65
N ASP A 133 1.20 19.36 -2.69
CA ASP A 133 2.46 18.65 -2.95
C ASP A 133 2.19 17.28 -3.62
N ALA A 134 1.19 16.55 -3.15
CA ALA A 134 0.76 15.30 -3.80
C ALA A 134 0.27 15.54 -5.25
N ILE A 135 -0.51 16.61 -5.50
CA ILE A 135 -0.94 16.99 -6.85
C ILE A 135 0.25 17.34 -7.75
N LYS A 136 1.24 18.04 -7.23
CA LYS A 136 2.47 18.35 -7.98
C LYS A 136 3.23 17.09 -8.38
N MET A 137 3.34 16.12 -7.46
CA MET A 137 3.96 14.83 -7.76
C MET A 137 3.13 14.03 -8.78
N LEU A 138 1.80 14.00 -8.64
CA LEU A 138 0.90 13.40 -9.61
C LEU A 138 1.16 13.93 -11.02
N ARG A 139 1.20 15.25 -11.21
CA ARG A 139 1.46 15.87 -12.53
C ARG A 139 2.80 15.43 -13.10
N LYS A 140 3.86 15.45 -12.27
CA LYS A 140 5.18 15.00 -12.69
C LYS A 140 5.16 13.54 -13.16
N LYS A 141 4.42 12.67 -12.48
CA LYS A 141 4.32 11.24 -12.83
C LYS A 141 3.40 10.97 -14.04
N CYS A 142 2.53 11.91 -14.38
CA CYS A 142 1.68 11.85 -15.57
C CYS A 142 2.37 12.42 -16.83
N GLU A 143 3.53 13.07 -16.72
CA GLU A 143 4.24 13.60 -17.89
C GLU A 143 4.47 12.52 -18.94
N ASN A 144 4.05 12.82 -20.19
CA ASN A 144 4.15 11.90 -21.32
C ASN A 144 3.36 10.57 -21.20
N LYS A 145 2.35 10.53 -20.31
CA LYS A 145 1.47 9.37 -20.12
C LYS A 145 0.02 9.75 -20.43
N PRO A 146 -0.43 9.68 -21.70
CA PRO A 146 -1.77 10.11 -22.10
C PRO A 146 -2.89 9.34 -21.38
N ASP A 147 -2.65 8.10 -21.00
CA ASP A 147 -3.63 7.26 -20.29
C ASP A 147 -4.06 7.84 -18.93
N TYR A 148 -3.25 8.74 -18.37
CA TYR A 148 -3.53 9.38 -17.08
C TYR A 148 -4.00 10.84 -17.19
N GLN A 149 -4.36 11.30 -18.41
CA GLN A 149 -4.83 12.67 -18.63
C GLN A 149 -6.04 13.02 -17.75
N TYR A 150 -6.93 12.06 -17.52
CA TYR A 150 -8.09 12.24 -16.67
C TYR A 150 -7.72 12.55 -15.20
N LEU A 151 -6.58 12.04 -14.69
CA LEU A 151 -6.09 12.34 -13.33
C LEU A 151 -5.61 13.79 -13.24
N ILE A 152 -5.01 14.32 -14.30
CA ILE A 152 -4.57 15.73 -14.36
C ILE A 152 -5.79 16.65 -14.30
N GLU A 153 -6.87 16.32 -14.98
CA GLU A 153 -8.12 17.08 -14.95
C GLU A 153 -8.75 17.08 -13.56
N LYS A 154 -8.78 15.91 -12.89
CA LYS A 154 -9.24 15.77 -11.50
C LYS A 154 -8.37 16.57 -10.53
N ALA A 155 -7.05 16.51 -10.68
CA ALA A 155 -6.11 17.28 -9.89
C ALA A 155 -6.32 18.80 -10.03
N HIS A 156 -6.59 19.28 -11.24
CA HIS A 156 -6.89 20.68 -11.47
C HIS A 156 -8.17 21.13 -10.75
N GLN A 157 -9.21 20.29 -10.74
CA GLN A 157 -10.44 20.57 -9.98
C GLN A 157 -10.19 20.63 -8.47
N ALA A 158 -9.35 19.70 -7.96
CA ALA A 158 -8.97 19.68 -6.54
C ALA A 158 -8.21 20.96 -6.14
N GLU A 159 -7.22 21.39 -6.92
CA GLU A 159 -6.51 22.65 -6.68
C GLU A 159 -7.43 23.86 -6.63
N LYS A 160 -8.36 23.96 -7.58
CA LYS A 160 -9.34 25.04 -7.60
C LYS A 160 -10.20 25.05 -6.33
N THR A 161 -10.55 23.88 -5.83
CA THR A 161 -11.33 23.72 -4.58
C THR A 161 -10.51 24.19 -3.37
N ILE A 162 -9.22 23.85 -3.31
CA ILE A 162 -8.30 24.30 -2.24
C ILE A 162 -8.20 25.82 -2.23
N LEU A 163 -7.95 26.43 -3.39
CA LEU A 163 -7.80 27.87 -3.53
C LEU A 163 -9.06 28.64 -3.09
N ASN A 164 -10.24 28.11 -3.41
CA ASN A 164 -11.52 28.72 -3.00
C ASN A 164 -11.79 28.61 -1.48
N ARG A 165 -11.29 27.56 -0.82
CA ARG A 165 -11.45 27.36 0.63
C ARG A 165 -10.50 28.21 1.48
N ARG A 166 -9.44 28.74 0.87
CA ARG A 166 -8.44 29.62 1.52
C ARG A 166 -8.83 31.10 1.51
N GLN A 167 -9.84 31.47 0.76
CA GLN A 167 -10.41 32.84 0.72
C GLN A 167 -11.51 32.99 1.76
#